data_f23ca3c94a49b9935496de215c8a3914
#
_entry.id   f23ca3c94a49b9935496de215c8a3914
#
_cell.length_a   1.000
_cell.length_b   1.000
_cell.length_c   1.000
_cell.angle_alpha   90.00
_cell.angle_beta   90.00
_cell.angle_gamma   90.00
#
_symmetry.space_group_name_H-M   'P 1'
#
loop_
_entity.id
_entity.type
_entity.pdbx_description
1 polymer ?
#
loop_
_entity_poly.entity_id
_entity_poly.type
_entity_poly.pdbx_seq_one_letter_code
_entity_poly.pdbx_strand_id
1 'polypeptide(L)'
;MLKILYAASNNENAKIQLARFMKVMEGKPYIVKVAAYLKSSPKGQSIDWTLDALLNIFRPEVLTTESDAFNTYYDQVKYYNPDLVISDLEHFTSQVANLLNTTLWQCSSSLLNFAIEQKYNVGLFSKYSYLMNKNNASRTQRQINILENSNYNFVYSHLGDTTSPPSLKNNYDWIRPYHTIGKDSVPCRHNVMAGTLTNNRKILSLLKKYGDSVIFTEHPYEQQSGLWLKDIQNQEEYFCNLKNCNLFVCEGQTSFLADAFYNGKYSLTMTNFQDLECVMNSIFSEHIKLSSMLYQTEDTLESFLGQTVASSYNEKIRYIHEWIEEI
;
A
#
# COMPACT_ATOMS: atom_id res chain seq x y z
N MET A 1 -24.50 15.86 -3.97
CA MET A 1 -23.81 14.55 -4.10
C MET A 1 -22.35 14.83 -4.23
N LEU A 2 -21.55 14.39 -3.29
CA LEU A 2 -20.12 14.69 -3.21
C LEU A 2 -19.37 14.03 -4.38
N LYS A 3 -18.56 14.80 -5.08
CA LYS A 3 -17.72 14.35 -6.19
C LYS A 3 -16.30 14.13 -5.70
N ILE A 4 -15.81 12.92 -5.82
CA ILE A 4 -14.49 12.51 -5.36
C ILE A 4 -13.63 12.15 -6.57
N LEU A 5 -12.42 12.68 -6.62
CA LEU A 5 -11.37 12.22 -7.53
C LEU A 5 -10.35 11.42 -6.72
N TYR A 6 -10.20 10.13 -7.00
CA TYR A 6 -9.18 9.30 -6.39
C TYR A 6 -8.02 9.06 -7.37
N ALA A 7 -6.83 9.50 -7.01
CA ALA A 7 -5.63 9.32 -7.81
C ALA A 7 -4.67 8.30 -7.16
N ALA A 8 -4.50 7.18 -7.83
CA ALA A 8 -3.56 6.15 -7.39
C ALA A 8 -2.19 6.36 -8.02
N SER A 9 -1.14 6.26 -7.21
CA SER A 9 0.23 6.22 -7.71
C SER A 9 0.48 4.94 -8.52
N ASN A 10 1.60 4.90 -9.26
CA ASN A 10 2.02 3.71 -10.00
C ASN A 10 2.62 2.63 -9.07
N ASN A 11 2.03 2.44 -7.92
CA ASN A 11 2.44 1.47 -6.91
C ASN A 11 1.34 0.41 -6.78
N GLU A 12 1.71 -0.87 -6.83
CA GLU A 12 0.73 -1.98 -6.77
C GLU A 12 -0.06 -2.01 -5.45
N ASN A 13 0.57 -1.60 -4.35
CA ASN A 13 -0.13 -1.47 -3.08
C ASN A 13 -1.24 -0.41 -3.13
N ALA A 14 -0.97 0.75 -3.76
CA ALA A 14 -1.96 1.81 -3.98
C ALA A 14 -3.17 1.31 -4.78
N LYS A 15 -2.93 0.49 -5.79
CA LYS A 15 -3.99 -0.09 -6.63
C LYS A 15 -4.86 -1.09 -5.88
N ILE A 16 -4.25 -1.93 -5.04
CA ILE A 16 -4.99 -2.85 -4.17
C ILE A 16 -5.90 -2.05 -3.23
N GLN A 17 -5.38 -1.00 -2.61
CA GLN A 17 -6.18 -0.15 -1.71
C GLN A 17 -7.28 0.59 -2.47
N LEU A 18 -6.98 1.12 -3.66
CA LEU A 18 -8.00 1.74 -4.53
C LEU A 18 -9.12 0.75 -4.89
N ALA A 19 -8.77 -0.46 -5.34
CA ALA A 19 -9.78 -1.46 -5.70
C ALA A 19 -10.71 -1.80 -4.52
N ARG A 20 -10.14 -1.93 -3.33
CA ARG A 20 -10.91 -2.18 -2.10
C ARG A 20 -11.76 -0.96 -1.69
N PHE A 21 -11.21 0.24 -1.82
CA PHE A 21 -11.95 1.49 -1.62
C PHE A 21 -13.17 1.56 -2.56
N MET A 22 -12.97 1.36 -3.86
CA MET A 22 -14.07 1.40 -4.84
C MET A 22 -15.17 0.41 -4.50
N LYS A 23 -14.81 -0.81 -4.08
CA LYS A 23 -15.79 -1.82 -3.64
C LYS A 23 -16.61 -1.36 -2.43
N VAL A 24 -16.02 -0.66 -1.49
CA VAL A 24 -16.73 -0.12 -0.31
C VAL A 24 -17.61 1.06 -0.69
N MET A 25 -17.23 1.81 -1.72
CA MET A 25 -17.99 2.98 -2.19
C MET A 25 -19.16 2.62 -3.10
N GLU A 26 -19.26 1.36 -3.56
CA GLU A 26 -20.40 0.88 -4.36
C GLU A 26 -21.73 1.09 -3.62
N GLY A 27 -22.68 1.71 -4.30
CA GLY A 27 -24.02 1.98 -3.74
C GLY A 27 -24.10 3.14 -2.75
N LYS A 28 -22.99 3.78 -2.39
CA LYS A 28 -23.00 4.99 -1.56
C LYS A 28 -23.35 6.23 -2.40
N PRO A 29 -23.88 7.32 -1.78
CA PRO A 29 -24.34 8.52 -2.50
C PRO A 29 -23.19 9.44 -2.93
N TYR A 30 -22.12 8.88 -3.47
CA TYR A 30 -20.94 9.59 -3.96
C TYR A 30 -20.72 9.35 -5.45
N ILE A 31 -20.12 10.32 -6.13
CA ILE A 31 -19.62 10.16 -7.50
C ILE A 31 -18.10 10.07 -7.40
N VAL A 32 -17.54 8.89 -7.63
CA VAL A 32 -16.10 8.67 -7.58
C VAL A 32 -15.56 8.51 -8.99
N LYS A 33 -14.59 9.36 -9.35
CA LYS A 33 -13.75 9.17 -10.53
C LYS A 33 -12.35 8.73 -10.12
N VAL A 34 -11.73 7.94 -10.97
CA VAL A 34 -10.41 7.38 -10.73
C VAL A 34 -9.42 7.89 -11.77
N ALA A 35 -8.29 8.39 -11.30
CA ALA A 35 -7.11 8.65 -12.11
C ALA A 35 -6.03 7.63 -11.75
N ALA A 36 -5.60 6.82 -12.70
CA ALA A 36 -4.61 5.78 -12.47
C ALA A 36 -3.80 5.48 -13.73
N TYR A 37 -2.67 4.80 -13.56
CA TYR A 37 -1.85 4.34 -14.68
C TYR A 37 -2.45 3.08 -15.30
N LEU A 38 -2.57 3.05 -16.65
CA LEU A 38 -3.27 1.97 -17.38
C LEU A 38 -2.71 0.57 -17.08
N LYS A 39 -1.38 0.44 -17.04
CA LYS A 39 -0.72 -0.85 -16.78
C LYS A 39 -1.04 -1.43 -15.42
N SER A 40 -1.70 -0.68 -14.61
CA SER A 40 -1.81 -0.86 -13.20
C SER A 40 -3.22 -0.68 -12.66
N SER A 41 -4.19 -0.49 -13.53
CA SER A 41 -5.57 -0.36 -13.08
C SER A 41 -6.06 -1.65 -12.44
N PRO A 42 -6.80 -1.56 -11.35
CA PRO A 42 -7.46 -2.71 -10.76
C PRO A 42 -8.37 -3.39 -11.78
N LYS A 43 -8.29 -4.72 -11.90
CA LYS A 43 -9.20 -5.48 -12.78
C LYS A 43 -10.65 -5.22 -12.37
N GLY A 44 -11.49 -4.91 -13.35
CA GLY A 44 -12.92 -4.67 -13.14
C GLY A 44 -13.29 -3.25 -12.72
N GLN A 45 -12.31 -2.35 -12.57
CA GLN A 45 -12.55 -0.93 -12.31
C GLN A 45 -12.49 -0.14 -13.62
N SER A 46 -13.44 0.76 -13.83
CA SER A 46 -13.33 1.73 -14.92
C SER A 46 -12.28 2.77 -14.55
N ILE A 47 -11.32 2.98 -15.44
CA ILE A 47 -10.41 4.12 -15.34
C ILE A 47 -11.07 5.27 -16.08
N ASP A 48 -11.45 6.30 -15.35
CA ASP A 48 -12.05 7.48 -15.94
C ASP A 48 -11.01 8.35 -16.63
N TRP A 49 -9.78 8.36 -16.09
CA TRP A 49 -8.65 9.10 -16.64
C TRP A 49 -7.36 8.29 -16.56
N THR A 50 -6.52 8.44 -17.58
CA THR A 50 -5.22 7.79 -17.63
C THR A 50 -4.10 8.79 -17.37
N LEU A 51 -3.21 8.43 -16.48
CA LEU A 51 -1.99 9.18 -16.20
C LEU A 51 -0.82 8.74 -17.08
N ASP A 52 -0.94 7.61 -17.81
CA ASP A 52 0.11 7.11 -18.69
C ASP A 52 0.43 8.08 -19.83
N ALA A 53 -0.57 8.80 -20.34
CA ALA A 53 -0.38 9.80 -21.37
C ALA A 53 0.57 10.92 -20.92
N LEU A 54 0.52 11.27 -19.64
CA LEU A 54 1.40 12.28 -19.05
C LEU A 54 2.83 11.78 -18.89
N LEU A 55 3.02 10.48 -18.56
CA LEU A 55 4.34 9.89 -18.38
C LEU A 55 5.04 9.55 -19.68
N ASN A 56 4.29 9.13 -20.72
CA ASN A 56 4.87 8.74 -22.01
C ASN A 56 5.46 9.93 -22.78
N ILE A 57 4.95 11.13 -22.51
CA ILE A 57 5.38 12.34 -23.20
C ILE A 57 6.55 13.01 -22.49
N PHE A 58 6.68 12.83 -21.16
CA PHE A 58 7.67 13.55 -20.36
C PHE A 58 8.33 12.64 -19.33
N ARG A 59 9.65 12.80 -19.17
CA ARG A 59 10.33 12.30 -17.98
C ARG A 59 9.75 13.02 -16.77
N PRO A 60 9.49 12.34 -15.64
CA PRO A 60 8.90 12.95 -14.44
C PRO A 60 9.62 14.20 -13.92
N GLU A 61 10.87 14.37 -14.36
CA GLU A 61 11.76 15.48 -13.96
C GLU A 61 11.49 16.78 -14.75
N VAL A 62 10.71 16.71 -15.84
CA VAL A 62 10.53 17.83 -16.80
C VAL A 62 9.06 18.25 -16.95
N LEU A 63 8.13 17.62 -16.24
CA LEU A 63 6.73 18.04 -16.29
C LEU A 63 6.57 19.40 -15.59
N THR A 64 6.59 20.40 -16.42
CA THR A 64 6.17 21.74 -16.02
C THR A 64 4.65 21.86 -16.21
N THR A 65 4.02 22.75 -15.46
CA THR A 65 2.61 23.14 -15.63
C THR A 65 2.30 23.71 -17.01
N GLU A 66 3.26 23.76 -17.91
CA GLU A 66 3.19 24.32 -19.27
C GLU A 66 3.01 23.25 -20.36
N SER A 67 2.98 21.96 -20.02
CA SER A 67 2.79 20.92 -21.03
C SER A 67 1.30 20.82 -21.44
N ASP A 68 1.06 20.62 -22.74
CA ASP A 68 -0.29 20.41 -23.27
C ASP A 68 -1.02 19.24 -22.62
N ALA A 69 -0.31 18.21 -22.27
CA ALA A 69 -0.87 17.05 -21.56
C ALA A 69 -1.32 17.39 -20.14
N PHE A 70 -0.54 18.18 -19.41
CA PHE A 70 -0.93 18.66 -18.08
C PHE A 70 -2.15 19.60 -18.17
N ASN A 71 -2.15 20.53 -19.13
CA ASN A 71 -3.26 21.45 -19.34
C ASN A 71 -4.54 20.69 -19.71
N THR A 72 -4.44 19.67 -20.58
CA THR A 72 -5.58 18.82 -20.92
C THR A 72 -6.14 18.11 -19.69
N TYR A 73 -5.28 17.53 -18.84
CA TYR A 73 -5.68 16.88 -17.60
C TYR A 73 -6.28 17.88 -16.60
N TYR A 74 -5.66 19.05 -16.46
CA TYR A 74 -6.18 20.14 -15.63
C TYR A 74 -7.61 20.54 -16.04
N ASP A 75 -7.84 20.73 -17.34
CA ASP A 75 -9.16 21.09 -17.85
C ASP A 75 -10.22 20.00 -17.61
N GLN A 76 -9.84 18.73 -17.72
CA GLN A 76 -10.72 17.59 -17.41
C GLN A 76 -11.09 17.58 -15.92
N VAL A 77 -10.12 17.76 -15.03
CA VAL A 77 -10.37 17.80 -13.58
C VAL A 77 -11.22 19.03 -13.23
N LYS A 78 -10.91 20.19 -13.80
CA LYS A 78 -11.67 21.42 -13.64
C LYS A 78 -13.12 21.28 -14.10
N TYR A 79 -13.34 20.64 -15.24
CA TYR A 79 -14.68 20.36 -15.76
C TYR A 79 -15.45 19.40 -14.84
N TYR A 80 -14.79 18.37 -14.33
CA TYR A 80 -15.39 17.46 -13.37
C TYR A 80 -15.75 18.17 -12.07
N ASN A 81 -14.93 19.13 -11.66
CA ASN A 81 -15.08 19.94 -10.45
C ASN A 81 -15.27 19.06 -9.19
N PRO A 82 -14.24 18.32 -8.77
CA PRO A 82 -14.33 17.48 -7.58
C PRO A 82 -14.43 18.34 -6.31
N ASP A 83 -15.23 17.89 -5.36
CA ASP A 83 -15.30 18.47 -4.02
C ASP A 83 -14.12 18.01 -3.15
N LEU A 84 -13.63 16.80 -3.42
CA LEU A 84 -12.53 16.18 -2.72
C LEU A 84 -11.60 15.44 -3.69
N VAL A 85 -10.31 15.65 -3.53
CA VAL A 85 -9.26 14.86 -4.18
C VAL A 85 -8.57 14.00 -3.14
N ILE A 86 -8.54 12.69 -3.35
CA ILE A 86 -7.76 11.74 -2.58
C ILE A 86 -6.60 11.27 -3.45
N SER A 87 -5.38 11.40 -2.98
CA SER A 87 -4.19 11.08 -3.75
C SER A 87 -3.25 10.16 -2.97
N ASP A 88 -2.79 9.08 -3.58
CA ASP A 88 -1.72 8.27 -3.04
C ASP A 88 -0.36 8.81 -3.47
N LEU A 89 -0.01 10.02 -3.00
CA LEU A 89 1.19 10.76 -3.40
C LEU A 89 1.35 10.89 -4.94
N GLU A 90 0.22 10.86 -5.66
CA GLU A 90 0.23 11.05 -7.09
C GLU A 90 0.43 12.55 -7.39
N HIS A 91 1.52 12.84 -8.09
CA HIS A 91 2.05 14.20 -8.21
C HIS A 91 1.16 15.14 -9.05
N PHE A 92 0.67 14.66 -10.20
CA PHE A 92 -0.06 15.52 -11.14
C PHE A 92 -1.42 15.92 -10.61
N THR A 93 -2.16 14.95 -10.09
CA THR A 93 -3.47 15.22 -9.50
C THR A 93 -3.36 16.12 -8.28
N SER A 94 -2.31 15.92 -7.47
CA SER A 94 -2.05 16.79 -6.32
C SER A 94 -1.76 18.22 -6.74
N GLN A 95 -0.98 18.44 -7.79
CA GLN A 95 -0.75 19.79 -8.34
C GLN A 95 -2.04 20.41 -8.89
N VAL A 96 -2.82 19.64 -9.63
CA VAL A 96 -4.10 20.12 -10.18
C VAL A 96 -5.07 20.50 -9.06
N ALA A 97 -5.17 19.68 -8.00
CA ALA A 97 -6.00 19.98 -6.85
C ALA A 97 -5.59 21.32 -6.19
N ASN A 98 -4.30 21.55 -6.02
CA ASN A 98 -3.78 22.80 -5.46
C ASN A 98 -4.07 24.01 -6.37
N LEU A 99 -3.91 23.87 -7.68
CA LEU A 99 -4.20 24.94 -8.64
C LEU A 99 -5.72 25.29 -8.67
N LEU A 100 -6.57 24.31 -8.44
CA LEU A 100 -8.02 24.49 -8.38
C LEU A 100 -8.53 24.90 -6.98
N ASN A 101 -7.65 24.96 -5.98
CA ASN A 101 -7.99 25.14 -4.57
C ASN A 101 -9.03 24.11 -4.07
N THR A 102 -8.98 22.89 -4.58
CA THR A 102 -9.84 21.78 -4.16
C THR A 102 -9.26 21.13 -2.91
N THR A 103 -10.12 20.69 -2.01
CA THR A 103 -9.71 19.92 -0.83
C THR A 103 -8.88 18.70 -1.24
N LEU A 104 -7.66 18.61 -0.75
CA LEU A 104 -6.69 17.56 -1.08
C LEU A 104 -6.34 16.75 0.16
N TRP A 105 -6.57 15.44 0.10
CA TRP A 105 -6.13 14.47 1.07
C TRP A 105 -5.05 13.56 0.45
N GLN A 106 -3.91 13.47 1.10
CA GLN A 106 -2.92 12.45 0.77
C GLN A 106 -3.20 11.20 1.60
N CYS A 107 -3.15 10.03 0.98
CA CYS A 107 -3.48 8.77 1.61
C CYS A 107 -2.54 7.68 1.11
N SER A 108 -1.46 7.44 1.83
CA SER A 108 -0.42 6.50 1.37
C SER A 108 0.31 5.83 2.53
N SER A 109 0.76 4.59 2.30
CA SER A 109 1.70 3.90 3.18
C SER A 109 3.10 4.51 3.15
N SER A 110 3.48 5.11 2.02
CA SER A 110 4.77 5.81 1.87
C SER A 110 4.90 7.03 2.78
N LEU A 111 3.79 7.50 3.37
CA LEU A 111 3.79 8.64 4.30
C LEU A 111 4.40 8.31 5.66
N LEU A 112 4.58 7.05 6.00
CA LEU A 112 5.09 6.63 7.31
C LEU A 112 6.39 7.35 7.69
N ASN A 113 7.31 7.50 6.74
CA ASN A 113 8.58 8.18 6.96
C ASN A 113 8.44 9.68 7.26
N PHE A 114 7.43 10.33 6.69
CA PHE A 114 7.20 11.77 6.87
C PHE A 114 6.38 12.08 8.12
N ALA A 115 5.50 11.17 8.48
CA ALA A 115 4.48 11.34 9.52
C ALA A 115 5.02 11.18 10.94
N ILE A 116 5.93 10.22 11.16
CA ILE A 116 6.45 9.93 12.50
C ILE A 116 7.35 11.08 12.98
N GLU A 117 7.15 11.49 14.22
CA GLU A 117 7.98 12.51 14.84
C GLU A 117 9.46 12.10 14.87
N GLN A 118 10.35 13.08 14.71
CA GLN A 118 11.79 12.85 14.55
C GLN A 118 12.42 12.05 15.71
N LYS A 119 11.93 12.23 16.94
CA LYS A 119 12.39 11.46 18.13
C LYS A 119 12.20 9.96 17.99
N TYR A 120 11.14 9.50 17.30
CA TYR A 120 10.90 8.09 17.01
C TYR A 120 11.66 7.63 15.77
N ASN A 121 11.79 8.50 14.76
CA ASN A 121 12.53 8.22 13.53
C ASN A 121 13.99 7.86 13.81
N VAL A 122 14.66 8.59 14.70
CA VAL A 122 16.07 8.36 15.01
C VAL A 122 16.27 6.98 15.65
N GLY A 123 15.37 6.53 16.52
CA GLY A 123 15.47 5.22 17.14
C GLY A 123 15.08 4.07 16.19
N LEU A 124 13.95 4.23 15.51
CA LEU A 124 13.35 3.15 14.71
C LEU A 124 14.08 2.91 13.39
N PHE A 125 14.46 3.99 12.71
CA PHE A 125 15.02 3.93 11.35
C PHE A 125 16.51 4.26 11.26
N SER A 126 17.18 4.55 12.39
CA SER A 126 18.59 4.95 12.39
C SER A 126 19.51 3.94 11.71
N LYS A 127 19.25 2.66 11.90
CA LYS A 127 19.97 1.55 11.28
C LYS A 127 19.93 1.56 9.75
N TYR A 128 18.91 2.18 9.17
CA TYR A 128 18.64 2.24 7.73
C TYR A 128 18.76 3.65 7.14
N SER A 129 19.19 4.62 7.94
CA SER A 129 19.32 6.03 7.53
C SER A 129 20.16 6.22 6.26
N TYR A 130 21.16 5.35 6.05
CA TYR A 130 21.99 5.36 4.85
C TYR A 130 21.17 5.04 3.57
N LEU A 131 20.25 4.05 3.65
CA LEU A 131 19.36 3.71 2.53
C LEU A 131 18.38 4.85 2.24
N MET A 132 17.92 5.53 3.28
CA MET A 132 17.01 6.67 3.17
C MET A 132 17.67 7.89 2.52
N ASN A 133 18.93 8.14 2.82
CA ASN A 133 19.64 9.33 2.33
C ASN A 133 20.08 9.21 0.86
N LYS A 134 20.43 8.01 0.41
CA LYS A 134 21.10 7.82 -0.89
C LYS A 134 20.17 7.88 -2.11
N ASN A 135 18.90 7.49 -1.96
CA ASN A 135 17.99 7.32 -3.11
C ASN A 135 16.93 8.40 -3.27
N ASN A 136 16.83 9.38 -2.38
CA ASN A 136 15.59 10.14 -2.26
C ASN A 136 15.67 11.65 -2.19
N ALA A 137 16.81 12.31 -2.33
CA ALA A 137 16.86 13.77 -2.16
C ALA A 137 15.86 14.51 -3.08
N SER A 138 15.77 14.16 -4.35
CA SER A 138 14.86 14.82 -5.29
C SER A 138 13.39 14.36 -5.13
N ARG A 139 13.15 13.07 -4.90
CA ARG A 139 11.80 12.55 -4.62
C ARG A 139 11.26 13.11 -3.32
N THR A 140 12.08 13.15 -2.29
CA THR A 140 11.72 13.65 -0.97
C THR A 140 11.25 15.08 -1.01
N GLN A 141 11.95 15.99 -1.72
CA GLN A 141 11.55 17.40 -1.79
C GLN A 141 10.21 17.59 -2.49
N ARG A 142 9.95 16.87 -3.58
CA ARG A 142 8.64 16.92 -4.28
C ARG A 142 7.52 16.42 -3.38
N GLN A 143 7.75 15.33 -2.68
CA GLN A 143 6.77 14.77 -1.75
C GLN A 143 6.50 15.75 -0.59
N ILE A 144 7.52 16.37 -0.02
CA ILE A 144 7.36 17.40 1.03
C ILE A 144 6.46 18.51 0.53
N ASN A 145 6.74 19.07 -0.66
CA ASN A 145 5.93 20.14 -1.23
C ASN A 145 4.45 19.76 -1.42
N ILE A 146 4.18 18.52 -1.83
CA ILE A 146 2.79 18.01 -1.95
C ILE A 146 2.13 17.96 -0.57
N LEU A 147 2.83 17.43 0.42
CA LEU A 147 2.31 17.21 1.77
C LEU A 147 2.05 18.52 2.53
N GLU A 148 2.89 19.53 2.32
CA GLU A 148 2.72 20.86 2.91
C GLU A 148 1.50 21.61 2.35
N ASN A 149 1.11 21.30 1.12
CA ASN A 149 -0.04 21.88 0.45
C ASN A 149 -1.32 21.03 0.53
N SER A 150 -1.30 19.94 1.29
CA SER A 150 -2.45 19.08 1.49
C SER A 150 -3.22 19.47 2.75
N ASN A 151 -4.55 19.37 2.69
CA ASN A 151 -5.40 19.67 3.85
C ASN A 151 -5.23 18.62 4.95
N TYR A 152 -5.11 17.33 4.57
CA TYR A 152 -4.86 16.21 5.46
C TYR A 152 -3.92 15.18 4.83
N ASN A 153 -3.14 14.53 5.69
CA ASN A 153 -2.22 13.46 5.30
C ASN A 153 -2.54 12.21 6.12
N PHE A 154 -2.98 11.16 5.46
CA PHE A 154 -3.40 9.92 6.07
C PHE A 154 -2.39 8.80 5.83
N VAL A 155 -1.88 8.24 6.91
CA VAL A 155 -0.90 7.15 6.87
C VAL A 155 -1.62 5.82 7.05
N TYR A 156 -1.53 4.93 6.08
CA TYR A 156 -2.03 3.57 6.24
C TYR A 156 -1.26 2.86 7.36
N SER A 157 -2.00 2.34 8.31
CA SER A 157 -1.44 1.58 9.41
C SER A 157 -2.25 0.35 9.75
N HIS A 158 -1.54 -0.76 9.92
CA HIS A 158 -2.05 -2.00 10.48
C HIS A 158 -1.79 -2.06 12.00
N LEU A 159 -1.71 -0.91 12.64
CA LEU A 159 -1.65 -0.81 14.09
C LEU A 159 -2.82 -1.56 14.70
N GLY A 160 -2.53 -2.70 15.29
CA GLY A 160 -3.50 -3.47 16.06
C GLY A 160 -3.92 -2.69 17.31
N ASP A 161 -4.27 -3.41 18.33
CA ASP A 161 -4.64 -2.88 19.64
C ASP A 161 -3.43 -2.31 20.40
N THR A 162 -2.54 -1.62 19.68
CA THR A 162 -1.47 -0.89 20.34
C THR A 162 -2.09 0.27 21.09
N THR A 163 -2.03 0.17 22.40
CA THR A 163 -2.59 1.15 23.34
C THR A 163 -2.02 2.55 23.15
N SER A 164 -0.91 2.66 22.42
CA SER A 164 -0.24 3.94 22.16
C SER A 164 0.45 3.90 20.79
N PRO A 165 -0.27 4.21 19.69
CA PRO A 165 0.37 4.38 18.39
C PRO A 165 1.41 5.51 18.48
N PRO A 166 2.49 5.46 17.71
CA PRO A 166 3.46 6.54 17.66
C PRO A 166 2.77 7.87 17.35
N SER A 167 3.19 8.94 18.04
CA SER A 167 2.68 10.28 17.75
C SER A 167 3.06 10.69 16.33
N LEU A 168 2.10 11.23 15.61
CA LEU A 168 2.31 11.81 14.31
C LEU A 168 2.53 13.33 14.41
N LYS A 169 3.18 13.89 13.41
CA LYS A 169 3.26 15.34 13.23
C LYS A 169 1.86 15.92 13.02
N ASN A 170 1.73 17.24 13.24
CA ASN A 170 0.50 17.95 12.90
C ASN A 170 0.09 17.71 11.45
N ASN A 171 -1.19 17.65 11.18
CA ASN A 171 -1.80 17.36 9.87
C ASN A 171 -1.58 15.94 9.35
N TYR A 172 -1.20 14.99 10.22
CA TYR A 172 -1.13 13.57 9.90
C TYR A 172 -2.03 12.78 10.83
N ASP A 173 -2.76 11.83 10.25
CA ASP A 173 -3.58 10.87 10.98
C ASP A 173 -3.34 9.44 10.51
N TRP A 174 -3.58 8.50 11.41
CA TRP A 174 -3.58 7.09 11.06
C TRP A 174 -4.91 6.70 10.45
N ILE A 175 -4.86 5.98 9.32
CA ILE A 175 -6.03 5.32 8.75
C ILE A 175 -5.81 3.83 8.62
N ARG A 176 -6.92 3.11 8.71
CA ARG A 176 -6.95 1.67 8.54
C ARG A 176 -6.84 1.31 7.06
N PRO A 177 -5.88 0.46 6.66
CA PRO A 177 -5.85 -0.06 5.30
C PRO A 177 -7.04 -0.98 5.07
N TYR A 178 -7.59 -0.95 3.87
CA TYR A 178 -8.62 -1.90 3.48
C TYR A 178 -8.05 -3.31 3.46
N HIS A 179 -8.77 -4.25 4.06
CA HIS A 179 -8.40 -5.65 4.16
C HIS A 179 -9.64 -6.53 4.01
N THR A 180 -9.42 -7.81 3.87
CA THR A 180 -10.49 -8.81 3.81
C THR A 180 -10.17 -9.94 4.80
N ILE A 181 -11.19 -10.37 5.53
CA ILE A 181 -11.06 -11.53 6.41
C ILE A 181 -11.46 -12.78 5.62
N GLY A 182 -10.58 -13.76 5.58
CA GLY A 182 -10.82 -15.04 4.92
C GLY A 182 -11.93 -15.84 5.60
N LYS A 183 -12.68 -16.62 4.82
CA LYS A 183 -13.69 -17.53 5.33
C LYS A 183 -13.05 -18.86 5.73
N ASP A 184 -13.60 -19.53 6.74
CA ASP A 184 -13.10 -20.82 7.25
C ASP A 184 -13.47 -22.02 6.36
N SER A 185 -13.73 -21.83 5.09
CA SER A 185 -14.53 -22.76 4.27
C SER A 185 -13.79 -23.92 3.63
N VAL A 186 -12.47 -23.93 3.56
CA VAL A 186 -11.72 -25.02 2.89
C VAL A 186 -10.39 -25.28 3.61
N PRO A 187 -10.04 -26.54 3.90
CA PRO A 187 -8.72 -26.87 4.43
C PRO A 187 -7.64 -26.46 3.43
N CYS A 188 -6.76 -25.55 3.82
CA CYS A 188 -5.60 -25.22 3.02
C CYS A 188 -4.63 -26.38 3.00
N ARG A 189 -4.05 -26.65 1.83
CA ARG A 189 -3.06 -27.73 1.65
C ARG A 189 -1.63 -27.26 1.89
N HIS A 190 -1.43 -25.95 2.06
CA HIS A 190 -0.09 -25.38 2.11
C HIS A 190 0.25 -24.81 3.48
N ASN A 191 1.38 -25.24 3.99
CA ASN A 191 1.90 -24.83 5.30
C ASN A 191 2.41 -23.38 5.27
N VAL A 192 3.04 -23.01 4.16
CA VAL A 192 3.62 -21.68 3.98
C VAL A 192 2.99 -21.01 2.77
N MET A 193 2.56 -19.78 2.95
CA MET A 193 2.02 -18.93 1.90
C MET A 193 2.90 -17.71 1.73
N ALA A 194 3.12 -17.28 0.50
CA ALA A 194 3.73 -15.99 0.24
C ALA A 194 2.84 -15.10 -0.62
N GLY A 195 2.93 -13.79 -0.36
CA GLY A 195 2.40 -12.73 -1.21
C GLY A 195 3.54 -11.88 -1.76
N THR A 196 3.61 -11.74 -3.08
CA THR A 196 4.61 -10.89 -3.74
C THR A 196 4.02 -10.16 -4.93
N LEU A 197 4.28 -8.88 -5.06
CA LEU A 197 3.92 -8.06 -6.21
C LEU A 197 5.07 -7.95 -7.22
N THR A 198 6.25 -8.37 -6.82
CA THR A 198 7.45 -8.42 -7.65
C THR A 198 7.96 -9.86 -7.76
N ASN A 199 8.80 -10.12 -8.75
CA ASN A 199 9.48 -11.40 -8.85
C ASN A 199 10.65 -11.47 -7.84
N ASN A 200 10.31 -11.57 -6.54
CA ASN A 200 11.29 -11.56 -5.47
C ASN A 200 12.03 -12.91 -5.38
N ARG A 201 13.21 -12.96 -6.00
CA ARG A 201 14.04 -14.18 -6.03
C ARG A 201 14.40 -14.73 -4.65
N LYS A 202 14.48 -13.88 -3.63
CA LYS A 202 14.79 -14.33 -2.26
C LYS A 202 13.62 -15.12 -1.67
N ILE A 203 12.40 -14.60 -1.80
CA ILE A 203 11.17 -15.33 -1.39
C ILE A 203 11.08 -16.66 -2.16
N LEU A 204 11.27 -16.61 -3.47
CA LEU A 204 11.23 -17.82 -4.30
C LEU A 204 12.28 -18.86 -3.86
N SER A 205 13.51 -18.44 -3.58
CA SER A 205 14.57 -19.33 -3.12
C SER A 205 14.29 -19.90 -1.74
N LEU A 206 13.75 -19.09 -0.84
CA LEU A 206 13.36 -19.52 0.50
C LEU A 206 12.30 -20.61 0.43
N LEU A 207 11.23 -20.37 -0.32
CA LEU A 207 10.08 -21.28 -0.41
C LEU A 207 10.39 -22.59 -1.16
N LYS A 208 11.33 -22.58 -2.11
CA LYS A 208 11.81 -23.81 -2.76
C LYS A 208 12.35 -24.85 -1.77
N LYS A 209 12.88 -24.41 -0.65
CA LYS A 209 13.37 -25.31 0.40
C LYS A 209 12.24 -26.00 1.18
N TYR A 210 11.04 -25.46 1.14
CA TYR A 210 9.92 -25.89 1.99
C TYR A 210 8.81 -26.65 1.27
N GLY A 211 8.99 -27.14 0.08
CA GLY A 211 8.15 -28.07 -0.69
C GLY A 211 6.61 -27.94 -0.64
N ASP A 212 6.05 -27.52 0.48
CA ASP A 212 4.61 -27.34 0.73
C ASP A 212 4.26 -25.84 0.88
N SER A 213 4.49 -25.11 -0.21
CA SER A 213 4.29 -23.66 -0.23
C SER A 213 3.54 -23.20 -1.46
N VAL A 214 2.75 -22.14 -1.30
CA VAL A 214 2.05 -21.45 -2.39
C VAL A 214 2.43 -19.98 -2.44
N ILE A 215 2.58 -19.45 -3.64
CA ILE A 215 2.92 -18.05 -3.87
C ILE A 215 1.79 -17.40 -4.65
N PHE A 216 1.26 -16.32 -4.09
CA PHE A 216 0.34 -15.43 -4.79
C PHE A 216 1.10 -14.24 -5.36
N THR A 217 0.99 -14.05 -6.66
CA THR A 217 1.74 -13.04 -7.42
C THR A 217 0.88 -12.46 -8.54
N GLU A 218 1.24 -11.29 -9.04
CA GLU A 218 0.65 -10.73 -10.26
C GLU A 218 1.17 -11.40 -11.55
N HIS A 219 2.26 -12.19 -11.45
CA HIS A 219 2.88 -12.87 -12.57
C HIS A 219 2.85 -14.40 -12.43
N PRO A 220 1.65 -15.03 -12.35
CA PRO A 220 1.52 -16.46 -12.09
C PRO A 220 2.02 -17.35 -13.26
N TYR A 221 2.26 -16.75 -14.41
CA TYR A 221 2.64 -17.49 -15.63
C TYR A 221 4.14 -17.73 -15.76
N GLU A 222 4.96 -17.13 -14.93
CA GLU A 222 6.38 -17.45 -14.85
C GLU A 222 6.56 -18.78 -14.11
N GLN A 223 6.47 -19.90 -14.84
CA GLN A 223 6.67 -21.23 -14.28
C GLN A 223 8.08 -21.36 -13.68
N GLN A 224 8.14 -21.44 -12.36
CA GLN A 224 9.33 -21.87 -11.67
C GLN A 224 9.13 -23.28 -11.15
N SER A 225 9.96 -24.22 -11.59
CA SER A 225 9.87 -25.62 -11.20
C SER A 225 9.83 -25.79 -9.66
N GLY A 226 8.83 -26.49 -9.18
CA GLY A 226 8.67 -26.84 -7.77
C GLY A 226 7.92 -25.84 -6.90
N LEU A 227 7.30 -24.78 -7.47
CA LEU A 227 6.49 -23.82 -6.74
C LEU A 227 5.09 -23.71 -7.34
N TRP A 228 4.10 -23.61 -6.48
CA TRP A 228 2.71 -23.33 -6.87
C TRP A 228 2.53 -21.82 -6.97
N LEU A 229 2.51 -21.29 -8.19
CA LEU A 229 2.26 -19.88 -8.45
C LEU A 229 0.78 -19.68 -8.75
N LYS A 230 0.16 -18.73 -8.06
CA LYS A 230 -1.26 -18.38 -8.21
C LYS A 230 -1.45 -16.91 -8.44
N ASP A 231 -2.53 -16.55 -9.14
CA ASP A 231 -2.90 -15.16 -9.38
C ASP A 231 -3.44 -14.53 -8.09
N ILE A 232 -2.77 -13.46 -7.65
CA ILE A 232 -3.22 -12.68 -6.48
C ILE A 232 -4.59 -12.04 -6.70
N GLN A 233 -5.02 -11.88 -7.94
CA GLN A 233 -6.34 -11.36 -8.29
C GLN A 233 -7.46 -12.36 -7.94
N ASN A 234 -7.15 -13.64 -7.75
CA ASN A 234 -8.09 -14.61 -7.19
C ASN A 234 -8.21 -14.41 -5.68
N GLN A 235 -8.94 -13.38 -5.29
CA GLN A 235 -9.05 -12.94 -3.89
C GLN A 235 -9.65 -14.02 -2.99
N GLU A 236 -10.61 -14.81 -3.47
CA GLU A 236 -11.21 -15.88 -2.67
C GLU A 236 -10.15 -16.93 -2.31
N GLU A 237 -9.41 -17.40 -3.27
CA GLU A 237 -8.34 -18.38 -3.06
C GLU A 237 -7.20 -17.80 -2.21
N TYR A 238 -6.82 -16.56 -2.44
CA TYR A 238 -5.82 -15.85 -1.67
C TYR A 238 -6.18 -15.83 -0.18
N PHE A 239 -7.36 -15.34 0.17
CA PHE A 239 -7.77 -15.22 1.57
C PHE A 239 -8.05 -16.56 2.23
N CYS A 240 -8.53 -17.55 1.48
CA CYS A 240 -8.67 -18.91 1.98
C CYS A 240 -7.32 -19.50 2.39
N ASN A 241 -6.30 -19.37 1.54
CA ASN A 241 -4.96 -19.84 1.85
C ASN A 241 -4.33 -19.03 3.00
N LEU A 242 -4.48 -17.71 3.01
CA LEU A 242 -3.95 -16.85 4.08
C LEU A 242 -4.52 -17.25 5.44
N LYS A 243 -5.83 -17.48 5.53
CA LYS A 243 -6.48 -17.87 6.78
C LYS A 243 -5.95 -19.19 7.33
N ASN A 244 -5.66 -20.14 6.46
CA ASN A 244 -5.33 -21.51 6.83
C ASN A 244 -3.82 -21.82 6.84
N CYS A 245 -2.94 -21.00 6.26
CA CYS A 245 -1.51 -21.25 6.33
C CYS A 245 -0.95 -21.09 7.76
N ASN A 246 0.14 -21.78 8.05
CA ASN A 246 0.82 -21.67 9.34
C ASN A 246 1.86 -20.54 9.36
N LEU A 247 2.26 -20.07 8.19
CA LEU A 247 3.21 -18.97 8.06
C LEU A 247 2.92 -18.17 6.79
N PHE A 248 2.94 -16.85 6.93
CA PHE A 248 2.84 -15.92 5.81
C PHE A 248 4.14 -15.18 5.59
N VAL A 249 4.60 -15.13 4.34
CA VAL A 249 5.82 -14.42 3.92
C VAL A 249 5.45 -13.35 2.90
N CYS A 250 5.94 -12.13 3.06
CA CYS A 250 5.69 -11.06 2.09
C CYS A 250 6.87 -10.10 1.94
N GLU A 251 6.75 -9.17 1.02
CA GLU A 251 7.81 -8.18 0.76
C GLU A 251 7.73 -6.95 1.70
N GLY A 252 6.66 -6.83 2.49
CA GLY A 252 6.45 -5.70 3.41
C GLY A 252 5.48 -4.64 2.91
N GLN A 253 4.70 -4.92 1.85
CA GLN A 253 3.61 -4.04 1.44
C GLN A 253 2.54 -3.94 2.53
N THR A 254 2.02 -2.75 2.75
CA THR A 254 1.00 -2.49 3.77
C THR A 254 -0.25 -3.36 3.59
N SER A 255 -0.67 -3.60 2.35
CA SER A 255 -1.84 -4.46 2.07
C SER A 255 -1.62 -5.89 2.55
N PHE A 256 -0.45 -6.48 2.30
CA PHE A 256 -0.14 -7.84 2.75
C PHE A 256 0.01 -7.93 4.26
N LEU A 257 0.68 -6.96 4.86
CA LEU A 257 0.82 -6.91 6.31
C LEU A 257 -0.53 -6.74 7.00
N ALA A 258 -1.41 -5.90 6.45
CA ALA A 258 -2.76 -5.73 6.96
C ALA A 258 -3.59 -7.01 6.81
N ASP A 259 -3.57 -7.63 5.63
CA ASP A 259 -4.29 -8.87 5.38
C ASP A 259 -3.84 -9.97 6.35
N ALA A 260 -2.54 -10.13 6.55
CA ALA A 260 -2.01 -11.10 7.50
C ALA A 260 -2.47 -10.80 8.93
N PHE A 261 -2.27 -9.57 9.38
CA PHE A 261 -2.63 -9.15 10.73
C PHE A 261 -4.12 -9.37 11.03
N TYR A 262 -5.01 -8.89 10.16
CA TYR A 262 -6.46 -9.02 10.36
C TYR A 262 -6.97 -10.47 10.21
N ASN A 263 -6.17 -11.37 9.64
CA ASN A 263 -6.42 -12.80 9.64
C ASN A 263 -5.68 -13.55 10.77
N GLY A 264 -5.11 -12.84 11.74
CA GLY A 264 -4.44 -13.41 12.91
C GLY A 264 -3.10 -14.06 12.60
N LYS A 265 -2.45 -13.69 11.48
CA LYS A 265 -1.20 -14.30 11.04
C LYS A 265 0.00 -13.42 11.41
N TYR A 266 1.00 -14.07 11.98
CA TYR A 266 2.32 -13.50 12.09
C TYR A 266 2.99 -13.53 10.72
N SER A 267 3.65 -12.44 10.34
CA SER A 267 4.27 -12.33 9.01
C SER A 267 5.78 -12.36 9.08
N LEU A 268 6.40 -12.96 8.07
CA LEU A 268 7.81 -12.75 7.79
C LEU A 268 7.95 -11.80 6.61
N THR A 269 8.73 -10.75 6.77
CA THR A 269 8.98 -9.81 5.69
C THR A 269 10.36 -10.01 5.11
N MET A 270 10.45 -10.13 3.79
CA MET A 270 11.68 -10.30 3.05
C MET A 270 11.75 -9.22 1.96
N THR A 271 12.16 -8.04 2.37
CA THR A 271 12.08 -6.85 1.54
C THR A 271 13.18 -6.77 0.50
N ASN A 272 12.85 -6.17 -0.64
CA ASN A 272 13.84 -5.60 -1.51
C ASN A 272 14.29 -4.26 -0.92
N PHE A 273 15.56 -4.13 -0.55
CA PHE A 273 16.10 -2.89 0.04
C PHE A 273 16.10 -1.68 -0.91
N GLN A 274 15.75 -1.88 -2.16
CA GLN A 274 15.52 -0.77 -3.11
C GLN A 274 14.12 -0.17 -2.99
N ASP A 275 13.19 -0.90 -2.37
CA ASP A 275 11.84 -0.43 -2.09
C ASP A 275 11.76 0.11 -0.65
N LEU A 276 11.92 1.43 -0.52
CA LEU A 276 11.93 2.10 0.77
C LEU A 276 10.61 1.93 1.53
N GLU A 277 9.49 1.91 0.84
CA GLU A 277 8.17 1.73 1.47
C GLU A 277 8.09 0.37 2.16
N CYS A 278 8.43 -0.71 1.45
CA CYS A 278 8.43 -2.05 2.00
C CYS A 278 9.41 -2.21 3.17
N VAL A 279 10.60 -1.59 3.07
CA VAL A 279 11.58 -1.58 4.18
C VAL A 279 11.01 -0.89 5.41
N MET A 280 10.43 0.30 5.25
CA MET A 280 9.87 1.08 6.35
C MET A 280 8.71 0.36 7.04
N ASN A 281 7.80 -0.18 6.24
CA ASN A 281 6.66 -0.94 6.76
C ASN A 281 7.11 -2.20 7.51
N SER A 282 8.13 -2.91 7.02
CA SER A 282 8.67 -4.09 7.68
C SER A 282 9.30 -3.76 9.02
N ILE A 283 10.13 -2.72 9.08
CA ILE A 283 10.75 -2.25 10.33
C ILE A 283 9.68 -1.84 11.33
N PHE A 284 8.67 -1.11 10.87
CA PHE A 284 7.59 -0.67 11.73
C PHE A 284 6.77 -1.85 12.28
N SER A 285 6.41 -2.80 11.41
CA SER A 285 5.71 -4.03 11.81
C SER A 285 6.50 -4.88 12.80
N GLU A 286 7.81 -4.99 12.61
CA GLU A 286 8.70 -5.68 13.56
C GLU A 286 8.75 -4.96 14.91
N HIS A 287 8.84 -3.63 14.91
CA HIS A 287 8.84 -2.83 16.12
C HIS A 287 7.57 -3.04 16.96
N ILE A 288 6.41 -3.10 16.32
CA ILE A 288 5.13 -3.36 16.97
C ILE A 288 4.82 -4.85 17.13
N LYS A 289 5.77 -5.75 16.86
CA LYS A 289 5.71 -7.20 17.04
C LYS A 289 4.62 -7.92 16.23
N LEU A 290 4.30 -7.43 15.06
CA LEU A 290 3.37 -8.07 14.13
C LEU A 290 4.07 -8.91 13.06
N SER A 291 5.36 -8.71 12.88
CA SER A 291 6.18 -9.44 11.94
C SER A 291 7.62 -9.56 12.42
N SER A 292 8.41 -10.36 11.71
CA SER A 292 9.88 -10.35 11.75
C SER A 292 10.46 -10.09 10.38
N MET A 293 11.52 -9.28 10.33
CA MET A 293 12.21 -8.99 9.09
C MET A 293 13.37 -9.97 8.88
N LEU A 294 13.33 -10.75 7.79
CA LEU A 294 14.39 -11.65 7.40
C LEU A 294 15.43 -10.93 6.55
N TYR A 295 16.67 -11.01 6.98
CA TYR A 295 17.80 -10.39 6.28
C TYR A 295 18.51 -11.37 5.34
N GLN A 296 18.48 -12.67 5.68
CA GLN A 296 19.18 -13.73 4.97
C GLN A 296 18.27 -14.94 4.73
N THR A 297 18.53 -15.67 3.65
CA THR A 297 17.77 -16.88 3.29
C THR A 297 18.14 -18.10 4.12
N GLU A 298 19.09 -17.96 5.06
CA GLU A 298 19.61 -19.04 5.90
C GLU A 298 18.85 -19.19 7.21
N ASP A 299 18.00 -18.19 7.55
CA ASP A 299 17.17 -18.28 8.73
C ASP A 299 16.16 -19.42 8.57
N THR A 300 16.02 -20.23 9.61
CA THR A 300 15.08 -21.35 9.62
C THR A 300 13.65 -20.84 9.81
N LEU A 301 12.75 -21.14 8.86
CA LEU A 301 11.33 -20.76 8.98
C LEU A 301 10.63 -21.55 10.08
N GLU A 302 11.19 -22.68 10.51
CA GLU A 302 10.57 -23.54 11.50
C GLU A 302 10.26 -22.83 12.82
N SER A 303 11.12 -21.89 13.22
CA SER A 303 10.92 -21.11 14.45
C SER A 303 9.70 -20.18 14.42
N PHE A 304 9.18 -19.89 13.22
CA PHE A 304 8.07 -18.98 13.01
C PHE A 304 6.75 -19.70 12.67
N LEU A 305 6.81 -21.02 12.38
CA LEU A 305 5.62 -21.78 12.06
C LEU A 305 4.61 -21.79 13.22
N GLY A 306 3.36 -21.50 12.91
CA GLY A 306 2.27 -21.50 13.88
C GLY A 306 2.21 -20.28 14.80
N GLN A 307 3.09 -19.29 14.64
CA GLN A 307 2.97 -18.05 15.36
C GLN A 307 1.72 -17.28 14.89
N THR A 308 0.99 -16.74 15.85
CA THR A 308 -0.22 -15.96 15.61
C THR A 308 -0.12 -14.59 16.27
N VAL A 309 -0.88 -13.64 15.77
CA VAL A 309 -1.05 -12.33 16.39
C VAL A 309 -2.51 -12.14 16.78
N ALA A 310 -2.74 -11.46 17.88
CA ALA A 310 -4.10 -11.08 18.25
C ALA A 310 -4.61 -10.03 17.24
N SER A 311 -5.63 -10.38 16.47
CA SER A 311 -6.25 -9.51 15.48
C SER A 311 -7.30 -8.61 16.15
N SER A 312 -6.86 -7.74 17.06
CA SER A 312 -7.74 -6.73 17.62
C SER A 312 -7.60 -5.40 16.88
N TYR A 313 -8.71 -4.65 16.73
CA TYR A 313 -8.64 -3.34 16.10
C TYR A 313 -8.48 -2.26 17.15
N ASN A 314 -7.73 -1.24 16.81
CA ASN A 314 -7.91 0.03 17.50
C ASN A 314 -9.10 0.74 16.83
N GLU A 315 -10.24 0.79 17.51
CA GLU A 315 -11.48 1.41 17.00
C GLU A 315 -11.33 2.89 16.68
N LYS A 316 -10.31 3.55 17.22
CA LYS A 316 -10.00 4.94 16.92
C LYS A 316 -9.40 5.16 15.54
N ILE A 317 -8.83 4.10 14.92
CA ILE A 317 -8.26 4.19 13.58
C ILE A 317 -9.33 3.81 12.57
N ARG A 318 -9.80 4.79 11.85
CA ARG A 318 -10.92 4.69 10.90
C ARG A 318 -10.42 4.40 9.49
N TYR A 319 -11.31 3.91 8.62
CA TYR A 319 -11.07 3.88 7.19
C TYR A 319 -11.26 5.26 6.56
N ILE A 320 -10.64 5.50 5.40
CA ILE A 320 -10.76 6.79 4.71
C ILE A 320 -12.22 7.12 4.34
N HIS A 321 -13.05 6.15 4.03
CA HIS A 321 -14.45 6.40 3.70
C HIS A 321 -15.27 6.90 4.90
N GLU A 322 -14.91 6.53 6.11
CA GLU A 322 -15.56 7.01 7.34
C GLU A 322 -15.23 8.48 7.61
N TRP A 323 -14.05 8.96 7.17
CA TRP A 323 -13.72 10.38 7.15
C TRP A 323 -14.49 11.16 6.10
N ILE A 324 -14.76 10.54 4.94
CA ILE A 324 -15.56 11.15 3.87
C ILE A 324 -17.01 11.39 4.33
N GLU A 325 -17.55 10.51 5.16
CA GLU A 325 -18.92 10.61 5.68
C GLU A 325 -19.12 11.82 6.62
N GLU A 326 -18.03 12.45 7.07
CA GLU A 326 -18.08 13.64 7.93
C GLU A 326 -18.01 14.98 7.15
N ILE A 327 -17.79 14.97 5.82
CA ILE A 327 -17.78 16.14 4.96
C ILE A 327 -19.20 16.46 4.51
#